data_dfe0f199ba6a2efd21871cb6148f8cec
#
_entry.id   dfe0f199ba6a2efd21871cb6148f8cec
#
_cell.length_a   1.000
_cell.length_b   1.000
_cell.length_c   1.000
_cell.angle_alpha   90.00
_cell.angle_beta   90.00
_cell.angle_gamma   90.00
#
_symmetry.space_group_name_H-M   'P 1'
#
loop_
_entity.id
_entity.type
_entity.pdbx_description
1 polymer ?
#
loop_
_entity_poly.entity_id
_entity_poly.type
_entity_poly.pdbx_seq_one_letter_code
_entity_poly.pdbx_strand_id
1 'polypeptide(L)'
;QIFEKNKALISVFPGSRVSEINILMPILINFIKLMNNIYHDFVYIFHATKQHSDLIQSYIKSVDINNCEIISDDKIKSHTLKKSVFAIAKSGTVSLEICKFKVPSIIIYKMNYLNYFIARLLVKVKFVNIINIAAGREVIPELLQNKCNPKDLFKIVSSFIEDPKKIKEQIENTQSVLNTLKTEVSSSKLASKALS
;
A
#
# COMPACT_ATOMS: atom_id res chain seq x y z
N GLN A 1 6.41 -22.61 -4.24
CA GLN A 1 7.26 -22.19 -3.09
C GLN A 1 7.40 -20.68 -3.13
N ILE A 2 6.58 -19.96 -2.34
CA ILE A 2 6.52 -18.47 -2.32
C ILE A 2 7.77 -17.84 -1.67
N PHE A 3 8.59 -18.63 -0.99
CA PHE A 3 9.72 -18.11 -0.22
C PHE A 3 11.02 -18.72 -0.71
N GLU A 4 11.66 -18.12 -1.72
CA GLU A 4 13.07 -18.40 -2.00
C GLU A 4 13.92 -17.90 -0.82
N LYS A 5 14.79 -18.75 -0.29
CA LYS A 5 15.77 -18.36 0.74
C LYS A 5 16.60 -17.20 0.16
N ASN A 6 16.56 -16.07 0.86
CA ASN A 6 17.31 -14.81 0.62
C ASN A 6 16.66 -13.72 -0.23
N LYS A 7 15.38 -13.81 -0.63
CA LYS A 7 14.70 -12.67 -1.29
C LYS A 7 13.82 -11.89 -0.32
N ALA A 8 13.88 -10.58 -0.39
CA ALA A 8 13.04 -9.67 0.39
C ALA A 8 11.68 -9.47 -0.30
N LEU A 9 10.59 -9.48 0.47
CA LEU A 9 9.23 -9.39 -0.05
C LEU A 9 8.73 -7.95 -0.04
N ILE A 10 8.19 -7.49 -1.16
CA ILE A 10 7.41 -6.25 -1.26
C ILE A 10 5.95 -6.62 -1.50
N SER A 11 5.08 -6.33 -0.53
CA SER A 11 3.64 -6.53 -0.67
C SER A 11 3.01 -5.43 -1.53
N VAL A 12 2.18 -5.80 -2.50
CA VAL A 12 1.54 -4.89 -3.44
C VAL A 12 0.02 -5.09 -3.41
N PHE A 13 -0.71 -4.02 -3.11
CA PHE A 13 -2.18 -4.00 -3.04
C PHE A 13 -2.73 -3.06 -4.14
N PRO A 14 -3.01 -3.57 -5.34
CA PRO A 14 -3.38 -2.73 -6.50
C PRO A 14 -4.83 -2.22 -6.45
N GLY A 15 -5.59 -2.60 -5.44
CA GLY A 15 -6.99 -2.25 -5.28
C GLY A 15 -7.91 -3.45 -5.32
N SER A 16 -9.20 -3.18 -5.08
CA SER A 16 -10.26 -4.20 -5.01
C SER A 16 -11.31 -4.08 -6.11
N ARG A 17 -11.18 -3.10 -7.01
CA ARG A 17 -12.09 -2.87 -8.14
C ARG A 17 -11.34 -2.96 -9.45
N VAL A 18 -11.99 -3.49 -10.48
CA VAL A 18 -11.41 -3.62 -11.84
C VAL A 18 -10.85 -2.29 -12.35
N SER A 19 -11.58 -1.19 -12.16
CA SER A 19 -11.14 0.15 -12.59
C SER A 19 -9.85 0.62 -11.88
N GLU A 20 -9.69 0.30 -10.61
CA GLU A 20 -8.48 0.62 -9.83
C GLU A 20 -7.29 -0.19 -10.34
N ILE A 21 -7.48 -1.50 -10.51
CA ILE A 21 -6.46 -2.42 -11.00
C ILE A 21 -5.99 -2.01 -12.41
N ASN A 22 -6.91 -1.73 -13.33
CA ASN A 22 -6.59 -1.31 -14.69
C ASN A 22 -5.76 -0.01 -14.75
N ILE A 23 -5.99 0.90 -13.81
CA ILE A 23 -5.23 2.16 -13.72
C ILE A 23 -3.85 1.94 -13.08
N LEU A 24 -3.78 1.13 -12.02
CA LEU A 24 -2.58 1.00 -11.21
C LEU A 24 -1.60 -0.06 -11.73
N MET A 25 -2.08 -1.16 -12.34
CA MET A 25 -1.20 -2.24 -12.80
C MET A 25 -0.14 -1.79 -13.80
N PRO A 26 -0.42 -0.96 -14.83
CA PRO A 26 0.64 -0.45 -15.72
C PRO A 26 1.71 0.38 -14.99
N ILE A 27 1.32 1.11 -13.95
CA ILE A 27 2.24 1.91 -13.13
C ILE A 27 3.14 0.98 -12.30
N LEU A 28 2.52 -0.01 -11.64
CA LEU A 28 3.23 -0.97 -10.79
C LEU A 28 4.20 -1.83 -11.59
N ILE A 29 3.81 -2.30 -12.77
CA ILE A 29 4.67 -3.07 -13.66
C ILE A 29 5.89 -2.26 -14.11
N ASN A 30 5.68 -1.02 -14.55
CA ASN A 30 6.78 -0.16 -14.95
C ASN A 30 7.68 0.23 -13.76
N PHE A 31 7.11 0.39 -12.57
CA PHE A 31 7.88 0.55 -11.33
C PHE A 31 8.76 -0.67 -11.05
N ILE A 32 8.22 -1.89 -11.14
CA ILE A 32 8.97 -3.14 -10.94
C ILE A 32 10.12 -3.26 -11.94
N LYS A 33 9.89 -2.90 -13.21
CA LYS A 33 10.97 -2.85 -14.21
C LYS A 33 12.10 -1.90 -13.81
N LEU A 34 11.77 -0.70 -13.29
CA LEU A 34 12.78 0.24 -12.79
C LEU A 34 13.54 -0.33 -11.59
N MET A 35 12.82 -0.96 -10.66
CA MET A 35 13.45 -1.62 -9.50
C MET A 35 14.38 -2.74 -9.92
N ASN A 36 13.98 -3.61 -10.82
CA ASN A 36 14.75 -4.76 -11.29
C ASN A 36 16.04 -4.38 -12.04
N ASN A 37 16.15 -3.15 -12.54
CA ASN A 37 17.38 -2.65 -13.14
C ASN A 37 18.50 -2.39 -12.10
N ILE A 38 18.13 -2.24 -10.82
CA ILE A 38 19.06 -1.85 -9.75
C ILE A 38 19.08 -2.88 -8.61
N TYR A 39 17.91 -3.43 -8.26
CA TYR A 39 17.75 -4.34 -7.13
C TYR A 39 17.28 -5.71 -7.64
N HIS A 40 18.04 -6.77 -7.37
CA HIS A 40 17.77 -8.13 -7.89
C HIS A 40 17.19 -9.10 -6.84
N ASP A 41 17.13 -8.67 -5.57
CA ASP A 41 16.78 -9.53 -4.44
C ASP A 41 15.34 -9.32 -3.93
N PHE A 42 14.47 -8.68 -4.73
CA PHE A 42 13.06 -8.48 -4.37
C PHE A 42 12.12 -9.44 -5.10
N VAL A 43 11.10 -9.87 -4.37
CA VAL A 43 9.89 -10.51 -4.92
C VAL A 43 8.68 -9.65 -4.60
N TYR A 44 7.87 -9.37 -5.60
CA TYR A 44 6.66 -8.56 -5.48
C TYR A 44 5.45 -9.46 -5.34
N ILE A 45 4.77 -9.36 -4.19
CA ILE A 45 3.61 -10.19 -3.87
C ILE A 45 2.34 -9.37 -4.06
N PHE A 46 1.60 -9.65 -5.12
CA PHE A 46 0.32 -9.02 -5.38
C PHE A 46 -0.78 -9.64 -4.54
N HIS A 47 -1.37 -8.87 -3.65
CA HIS A 47 -2.52 -9.27 -2.84
C HIS A 47 -3.80 -9.02 -3.64
N ALA A 48 -4.39 -10.07 -4.14
CA ALA A 48 -5.60 -10.05 -4.96
C ALA A 48 -6.83 -10.57 -4.18
N THR A 49 -8.02 -10.21 -4.62
CA THR A 49 -9.23 -11.01 -4.34
C THR A 49 -9.26 -12.19 -5.32
N LYS A 50 -9.93 -13.29 -4.95
CA LYS A 50 -10.10 -14.43 -5.87
C LYS A 50 -10.67 -14.01 -7.24
N GLN A 51 -11.61 -13.06 -7.22
CA GLN A 51 -12.26 -12.53 -8.43
C GLN A 51 -11.30 -11.78 -9.37
N HIS A 52 -10.22 -11.18 -8.84
CA HIS A 52 -9.33 -10.30 -9.62
C HIS A 52 -7.93 -10.90 -9.84
N SER A 53 -7.67 -12.11 -9.37
CA SER A 53 -6.38 -12.77 -9.55
C SER A 53 -6.01 -12.95 -11.01
N ASP A 54 -6.96 -13.40 -11.85
CA ASP A 54 -6.74 -13.61 -13.27
C ASP A 54 -6.46 -12.32 -14.04
N LEU A 55 -7.15 -11.23 -13.67
CA LEU A 55 -6.88 -9.91 -14.23
C LEU A 55 -5.46 -9.44 -13.92
N ILE A 56 -5.03 -9.54 -12.66
CA ILE A 56 -3.66 -9.17 -12.26
C ILE A 56 -2.64 -10.07 -12.95
N GLN A 57 -2.92 -11.39 -13.03
CA GLN A 57 -2.07 -12.35 -13.71
C GLN A 57 -1.90 -12.02 -15.20
N SER A 58 -2.96 -11.56 -15.88
CA SER A 58 -2.88 -11.18 -17.30
C SER A 58 -1.91 -10.01 -17.53
N TYR A 59 -1.89 -9.02 -16.62
CA TYR A 59 -0.93 -7.93 -16.65
C TYR A 59 0.52 -8.41 -16.43
N ILE A 60 0.75 -9.29 -15.48
CA ILE A 60 2.09 -9.82 -15.19
C ILE A 60 2.60 -10.67 -16.34
N LYS A 61 1.76 -11.55 -16.91
CA LYS A 61 2.12 -12.39 -18.05
C LYS A 61 2.37 -11.62 -19.34
N SER A 62 1.80 -10.42 -19.48
CA SER A 62 2.01 -9.60 -20.69
C SER A 62 3.42 -8.98 -20.77
N VAL A 63 4.23 -9.16 -19.73
CA VAL A 63 5.59 -8.59 -19.61
C VAL A 63 6.54 -9.65 -19.08
N ASP A 64 7.82 -9.54 -19.45
CA ASP A 64 8.86 -10.46 -19.01
C ASP A 64 9.38 -10.05 -17.62
N ILE A 65 8.59 -10.39 -16.56
CA ILE A 65 8.93 -10.16 -15.15
C ILE A 65 8.71 -11.46 -14.38
N ASN A 66 9.78 -12.04 -13.85
CA ASN A 66 9.78 -13.37 -13.22
C ASN A 66 9.67 -13.35 -11.69
N ASN A 67 9.78 -12.18 -11.06
CA ASN A 67 9.80 -12.01 -9.61
C ASN A 67 8.49 -11.43 -9.06
N CYS A 68 7.36 -11.79 -9.68
CA CYS A 68 6.02 -11.41 -9.22
C CYS A 68 5.20 -12.66 -8.91
N GLU A 69 4.53 -12.66 -7.77
CA GLU A 69 3.61 -13.70 -7.35
C GLU A 69 2.26 -13.11 -6.95
N ILE A 70 1.18 -13.90 -7.05
CA ILE A 70 -0.17 -13.48 -6.67
C ILE A 70 -0.68 -14.37 -5.56
N ILE A 71 -1.22 -13.75 -4.51
CA ILE A 71 -1.89 -14.46 -3.42
C ILE A 71 -3.31 -13.96 -3.25
N SER A 72 -4.25 -14.90 -3.05
CA SER A 72 -5.67 -14.60 -2.83
C SER A 72 -6.24 -15.22 -1.56
N ASP A 73 -5.48 -16.06 -0.87
CA ASP A 73 -5.86 -16.65 0.41
C ASP A 73 -5.54 -15.68 1.56
N ASP A 74 -6.54 -15.37 2.42
CA ASP A 74 -6.41 -14.36 3.47
C ASP A 74 -5.42 -14.75 4.58
N LYS A 75 -5.26 -16.06 4.86
CA LYS A 75 -4.27 -16.53 5.85
C LYS A 75 -2.85 -16.33 5.31
N ILE A 76 -2.64 -16.63 4.03
CA ILE A 76 -1.35 -16.44 3.35
C ILE A 76 -1.05 -14.95 3.23
N LYS A 77 -2.05 -14.11 2.91
CA LYS A 77 -1.89 -12.64 2.83
C LYS A 77 -1.32 -12.05 4.11
N SER A 78 -1.94 -12.33 5.26
CA SER A 78 -1.48 -11.78 6.55
C SER A 78 -0.07 -12.26 6.91
N HIS A 79 0.24 -13.53 6.64
CA HIS A 79 1.57 -14.09 6.88
C HIS A 79 2.63 -13.44 5.98
N THR A 80 2.33 -13.28 4.70
CA THR A 80 3.23 -12.66 3.71
C THR A 80 3.44 -11.19 4.02
N LEU A 81 2.37 -10.45 4.33
CA LEU A 81 2.46 -9.05 4.70
C LEU A 81 3.37 -8.86 5.94
N LYS A 82 3.21 -9.67 6.96
CA LYS A 82 4.06 -9.63 8.17
C LYS A 82 5.55 -9.86 7.86
N LYS A 83 5.88 -10.58 6.80
CA LYS A 83 7.26 -10.85 6.35
C LYS A 83 7.78 -9.83 5.34
N SER A 84 6.95 -8.93 4.86
CA SER A 84 7.34 -7.95 3.86
C SER A 84 8.21 -6.85 4.46
N VAL A 85 9.26 -6.49 3.73
CA VAL A 85 10.14 -5.36 4.11
C VAL A 85 9.54 -4.02 3.74
N PHE A 86 8.58 -3.99 2.80
CA PHE A 86 7.87 -2.80 2.36
C PHE A 86 6.49 -3.15 1.79
N ALA A 87 5.56 -2.21 1.80
CA ALA A 87 4.25 -2.37 1.18
C ALA A 87 3.88 -1.17 0.29
N ILE A 88 3.31 -1.47 -0.87
CA ILE A 88 2.73 -0.48 -1.78
C ILE A 88 1.23 -0.74 -1.82
N ALA A 89 0.43 0.21 -1.37
CA ALA A 89 -1.00 -0.01 -1.25
C ALA A 89 -1.83 1.10 -1.90
N LYS A 90 -2.88 0.70 -2.62
CA LYS A 90 -3.95 1.63 -2.97
C LYS A 90 -4.63 2.11 -1.69
N SER A 91 -4.95 3.39 -1.63
CA SER A 91 -5.65 3.97 -0.48
C SER A 91 -6.91 3.17 -0.10
N GLY A 92 -7.02 2.84 1.18
CA GLY A 92 -8.12 2.05 1.74
C GLY A 92 -7.80 1.54 3.16
N THR A 93 -8.67 0.68 3.69
CA THR A 93 -8.55 0.10 5.04
C THR A 93 -7.33 -0.81 5.21
N VAL A 94 -6.77 -1.34 4.12
CA VAL A 94 -5.56 -2.17 4.16
C VAL A 94 -4.37 -1.46 4.80
N SER A 95 -4.31 -0.13 4.75
CA SER A 95 -3.26 0.65 5.41
C SER A 95 -3.22 0.46 6.93
N LEU A 96 -4.38 0.24 7.57
CA LEU A 96 -4.45 -0.08 9.00
C LEU A 96 -3.83 -1.44 9.30
N GLU A 97 -4.04 -2.43 8.43
CA GLU A 97 -3.45 -3.75 8.56
C GLU A 97 -1.93 -3.71 8.35
N ILE A 98 -1.45 -2.99 7.34
CA ILE A 98 -0.03 -2.77 7.08
C ILE A 98 0.64 -2.16 8.32
N CYS A 99 0.06 -1.09 8.86
CA CYS A 99 0.57 -0.44 10.06
C CYS A 99 0.54 -1.36 11.29
N LYS A 100 -0.51 -2.17 11.47
CA LYS A 100 -0.59 -3.16 12.56
C LYS A 100 0.57 -4.15 12.53
N PHE A 101 1.02 -4.57 11.35
CA PHE A 101 2.16 -5.45 11.18
C PHE A 101 3.51 -4.73 11.17
N LYS A 102 3.53 -3.41 11.39
CA LYS A 102 4.74 -2.59 11.41
C LYS A 102 5.54 -2.65 10.10
N VAL A 103 4.85 -2.75 8.98
CA VAL A 103 5.46 -2.74 7.65
C VAL A 103 5.52 -1.30 7.14
N PRO A 104 6.68 -0.79 6.74
CA PRO A 104 6.79 0.53 6.11
C PRO A 104 6.07 0.50 4.76
N SER A 105 5.48 1.63 4.38
CA SER A 105 4.62 1.62 3.21
C SER A 105 4.50 2.98 2.51
N ILE A 106 3.98 2.91 1.29
CA ILE A 106 3.55 4.06 0.51
C ILE A 106 2.12 3.84 0.03
N ILE A 107 1.34 4.91 0.01
CA ILE A 107 -0.01 4.88 -0.54
C ILE A 107 0.01 5.45 -1.95
N ILE A 108 -0.59 4.72 -2.87
CA ILE A 108 -0.80 5.14 -4.25
C ILE A 108 -2.29 5.33 -4.50
N TYR A 109 -2.63 6.40 -5.20
CA TYR A 109 -4.02 6.65 -5.56
C TYR A 109 -4.12 7.38 -6.90
N LYS A 110 -4.83 6.76 -7.83
CA LYS A 110 -5.12 7.35 -9.14
C LYS A 110 -6.53 6.97 -9.55
N MET A 111 -7.28 7.93 -10.02
CA MET A 111 -8.62 7.77 -10.54
C MET A 111 -8.77 8.53 -11.87
N ASN A 112 -9.85 8.25 -12.61
CA ASN A 112 -10.18 8.98 -13.81
C ASN A 112 -10.30 10.49 -13.49
N TYR A 113 -9.79 11.33 -14.37
CA TYR A 113 -9.74 12.80 -14.19
C TYR A 113 -11.11 13.41 -13.89
N LEU A 114 -12.17 12.92 -14.50
CA LEU A 114 -13.53 13.43 -14.25
C LEU A 114 -13.95 13.20 -12.78
N ASN A 115 -13.76 11.97 -12.30
CA ASN A 115 -14.08 11.60 -10.91
C ASN A 115 -13.18 12.36 -9.91
N TYR A 116 -11.92 12.59 -10.26
CA TYR A 116 -11.00 13.37 -9.44
C TYR A 116 -11.42 14.82 -9.32
N PHE A 117 -11.82 15.45 -10.43
CA PHE A 117 -12.29 16.82 -10.44
C PHE A 117 -13.54 17.00 -9.57
N ILE A 118 -14.51 16.10 -9.69
CA ILE A 118 -15.73 16.09 -8.86
C ILE A 118 -15.37 15.87 -7.37
N ALA A 119 -14.52 14.90 -7.06
CA ALA A 119 -14.10 14.65 -5.69
C ALA A 119 -13.36 15.84 -5.07
N ARG A 120 -12.52 16.53 -5.83
CA ARG A 120 -11.78 17.72 -5.37
C ARG A 120 -12.68 18.92 -5.11
N LEU A 121 -13.77 19.04 -5.86
CA LEU A 121 -14.77 20.10 -5.63
C LEU A 121 -15.61 19.84 -4.37
N LEU A 122 -15.90 18.56 -4.09
CA LEU A 122 -16.76 18.16 -2.98
C LEU A 122 -16.02 17.97 -1.65
N VAL A 123 -14.74 17.63 -1.69
CA VAL A 123 -13.99 17.25 -0.49
C VAL A 123 -12.63 17.95 -0.45
N LYS A 124 -12.48 18.90 0.47
CA LYS A 124 -11.21 19.60 0.76
C LYS A 124 -10.28 18.74 1.66
N VAL A 125 -10.10 17.45 1.35
CA VAL A 125 -9.16 16.64 2.13
C VAL A 125 -7.73 16.78 1.62
N LYS A 126 -6.82 17.03 2.56
CA LYS A 126 -5.38 17.11 2.30
C LYS A 126 -4.77 15.73 2.05
N PHE A 127 -5.31 14.68 2.68
CA PHE A 127 -4.82 13.31 2.65
C PHE A 127 -5.93 12.34 2.25
N VAL A 128 -5.55 11.21 1.63
CA VAL A 128 -6.48 10.14 1.25
C VAL A 128 -6.32 8.88 2.11
N ASN A 129 -5.25 8.78 2.87
CA ASN A 129 -4.99 7.68 3.77
C ASN A 129 -5.53 7.99 5.17
N ILE A 130 -6.20 7.01 5.78
CA ILE A 130 -6.82 7.17 7.11
C ILE A 130 -5.80 7.50 8.22
N ILE A 131 -4.56 6.97 8.12
CA ILE A 131 -3.49 7.26 9.09
C ILE A 131 -3.06 8.73 9.01
N ASN A 132 -2.87 9.25 7.79
CA ASN A 132 -2.49 10.65 7.58
C ASN A 132 -3.61 11.61 7.97
N ILE A 133 -4.88 11.23 7.70
CA ILE A 133 -6.06 11.99 8.12
C ILE A 133 -6.12 12.07 9.64
N ALA A 134 -5.97 10.94 10.34
CA ALA A 134 -5.99 10.87 11.79
C ALA A 134 -4.81 11.63 12.42
N ALA A 135 -3.64 11.59 11.79
CA ALA A 135 -2.46 12.31 12.24
C ALA A 135 -2.50 13.82 11.96
N GLY A 136 -3.37 14.30 11.06
CA GLY A 136 -3.37 15.67 10.56
C GLY A 136 -2.13 16.06 9.75
N ARG A 137 -1.23 15.10 9.46
CA ARG A 137 0.03 15.28 8.74
C ARG A 137 0.38 14.03 7.93
N GLU A 138 1.33 14.18 6.99
CA GLU A 138 1.87 13.04 6.26
C GLU A 138 2.77 12.19 7.18
N VAL A 139 2.35 10.96 7.44
CA VAL A 139 3.07 9.92 8.17
C VAL A 139 3.50 8.82 7.21
N ILE A 140 2.61 8.50 6.28
CA ILE A 140 2.85 7.56 5.18
C ILE A 140 2.86 8.39 3.90
N PRO A 141 3.90 8.33 3.05
CA PRO A 141 3.92 9.04 1.78
C PRO A 141 2.71 8.69 0.92
N GLU A 142 2.13 9.69 0.26
CA GLU A 142 1.01 9.53 -0.66
C GLU A 142 1.37 10.01 -2.07
N LEU A 143 1.31 9.13 -3.05
CA LEU A 143 1.42 9.48 -4.46
C LEU A 143 0.03 9.55 -5.10
N LEU A 144 -0.44 10.78 -5.32
CA LEU A 144 -1.78 11.05 -5.81
C LEU A 144 -1.74 11.52 -7.27
N GLN A 145 -2.65 11.01 -8.10
CA GLN A 145 -2.87 11.45 -9.49
C GLN A 145 -1.59 11.51 -10.34
N ASN A 146 -1.10 12.70 -10.70
CA ASN A 146 0.08 12.87 -11.54
C ASN A 146 1.37 12.41 -10.86
N LYS A 147 1.44 12.50 -9.52
CA LYS A 147 2.54 11.95 -8.73
C LYS A 147 2.49 10.42 -8.63
N CYS A 148 1.33 9.81 -8.88
CA CYS A 148 1.21 8.35 -8.97
C CYS A 148 1.72 7.88 -10.34
N ASN A 149 3.04 7.80 -10.47
CA ASN A 149 3.77 7.35 -11.66
C ASN A 149 4.97 6.48 -11.26
N PRO A 150 5.52 5.67 -12.19
CA PRO A 150 6.58 4.70 -11.88
C PRO A 150 7.86 5.34 -11.33
N LYS A 151 8.25 6.52 -11.81
CA LYS A 151 9.50 7.20 -11.42
C LYS A 151 9.43 7.75 -10.00
N ASP A 152 8.32 8.42 -9.64
CA ASP A 152 8.14 8.93 -8.29
C ASP A 152 7.98 7.81 -7.28
N LEU A 153 7.29 6.71 -7.65
CA LEU A 153 7.16 5.52 -6.83
C LEU A 153 8.54 4.88 -6.60
N PHE A 154 9.34 4.72 -7.65
CA PHE A 154 10.71 4.21 -7.56
C PHE A 154 11.56 5.07 -6.62
N LYS A 155 11.56 6.39 -6.79
CA LYS A 155 12.33 7.32 -5.96
C LYS A 155 12.03 7.17 -4.48
N ILE A 156 10.74 7.09 -4.13
CA ILE A 156 10.34 6.98 -2.73
C ILE A 156 10.67 5.59 -2.17
N VAL A 157 10.33 4.51 -2.87
CA VAL A 157 10.61 3.15 -2.39
C VAL A 157 12.11 2.94 -2.22
N SER A 158 12.95 3.33 -3.19
CA SER A 158 14.41 3.25 -3.08
C SER A 158 14.93 4.03 -1.87
N SER A 159 14.40 5.23 -1.63
CA SER A 159 14.84 6.03 -0.47
C SER A 159 14.53 5.38 0.89
N PHE A 160 13.50 4.53 0.97
CA PHE A 160 13.22 3.75 2.18
C PHE A 160 14.12 2.53 2.29
N ILE A 161 14.36 1.83 1.16
CA ILE A 161 15.24 0.65 1.12
C ILE A 161 16.68 1.03 1.53
N GLU A 162 17.13 2.20 1.09
CA GLU A 162 18.50 2.69 1.33
C GLU A 162 18.68 3.37 2.70
N ASP A 163 17.61 3.75 3.37
CA ASP A 163 17.66 4.46 4.65
C ASP A 163 16.81 3.78 5.74
N PRO A 164 17.43 2.90 6.55
CA PRO A 164 16.74 2.24 7.67
C PRO A 164 16.15 3.22 8.71
N LYS A 165 16.66 4.45 8.79
CA LYS A 165 16.11 5.47 9.72
C LYS A 165 14.71 5.89 9.29
N LYS A 166 14.47 6.07 8.00
CA LYS A 166 13.12 6.37 7.45
C LYS A 166 12.12 5.27 7.77
N ILE A 167 12.54 4.01 7.64
CA ILE A 167 11.73 2.85 7.98
C ILE A 167 11.32 2.91 9.45
N LYS A 168 12.30 3.09 10.35
CA LYS A 168 12.07 3.16 11.79
C LYS A 168 11.14 4.32 12.16
N GLU A 169 11.42 5.51 11.64
CA GLU A 169 10.62 6.71 11.89
C GLU A 169 9.16 6.53 11.43
N GLN A 170 8.93 5.99 10.23
CA GLN A 170 7.57 5.74 9.76
C GLN A 170 6.83 4.73 10.65
N ILE A 171 7.50 3.64 11.05
CA ILE A 171 6.90 2.63 11.94
C ILE A 171 6.52 3.25 13.29
N GLU A 172 7.41 4.02 13.91
CA GLU A 172 7.16 4.68 15.19
C GLU A 172 5.97 5.66 15.09
N ASN A 173 5.96 6.50 14.06
CA ASN A 173 4.89 7.46 13.81
C ASN A 173 3.53 6.76 13.56
N THR A 174 3.50 5.69 12.73
CA THR A 174 2.26 4.95 12.46
C THR A 174 1.74 4.23 13.70
N GLN A 175 2.62 3.67 14.56
CA GLN A 175 2.22 3.04 15.82
C GLN A 175 1.63 4.07 16.80
N SER A 176 2.21 5.26 16.88
CA SER A 176 1.65 6.35 17.68
C SER A 176 0.22 6.70 17.27
N VAL A 177 -0.01 6.90 15.97
CA VAL A 177 -1.36 7.19 15.44
C VAL A 177 -2.34 6.06 15.70
N LEU A 178 -1.94 4.80 15.49
CA LEU A 178 -2.80 3.64 15.78
C LEU A 178 -3.20 3.55 17.25
N ASN A 179 -2.31 3.88 18.17
CA ASN A 179 -2.60 3.88 19.61
C ASN A 179 -3.62 4.98 19.95
N THR A 180 -3.47 6.18 19.40
CA THR A 180 -4.44 7.27 19.57
C THR A 180 -5.84 6.85 19.07
N LEU A 181 -5.93 6.30 17.87
CA LEU A 181 -7.21 5.82 17.30
C LEU A 181 -7.87 4.74 18.16
N LYS A 182 -7.10 3.81 18.74
CA LYS A 182 -7.64 2.79 19.65
C LYS A 182 -8.22 3.40 20.93
N THR A 183 -7.55 4.38 21.50
CA THR A 183 -7.99 5.07 22.71
C THR A 183 -9.29 5.83 22.46
N GLU A 184 -9.40 6.55 21.36
CA GLU A 184 -10.61 7.30 20.99
C GLU A 184 -11.83 6.37 20.79
N VAL A 185 -11.63 5.25 20.05
CA VAL A 185 -12.69 4.25 19.84
C VAL A 185 -13.12 3.61 21.17
N SER A 186 -12.18 3.33 22.06
CA SER A 186 -12.46 2.78 23.40
C SER A 186 -13.26 3.76 24.25
N SER A 187 -12.87 5.03 24.27
CA SER A 187 -13.52 6.09 25.03
C SER A 187 -14.95 6.35 24.53
N SER A 188 -15.16 6.37 23.19
CA SER A 188 -16.48 6.56 22.62
C SER A 188 -17.45 5.39 22.91
N LYS A 189 -16.92 4.14 22.92
CA LYS A 189 -17.70 2.96 23.33
C LYS A 189 -18.09 2.98 24.82
N LEU A 190 -17.20 3.46 25.67
CA LEU A 190 -17.48 3.61 27.10
C LEU A 190 -18.54 4.71 27.36
N ALA A 191 -18.43 5.84 26.65
CA ALA A 191 -19.40 6.92 26.74
C ALA A 191 -20.81 6.49 26.25
N SER A 192 -20.88 5.73 25.14
CA SER A 192 -22.17 5.22 24.64
C SER A 192 -22.83 4.21 25.58
N LYS A 193 -22.03 3.40 26.31
CA LYS A 193 -22.54 2.48 27.35
C LYS A 193 -22.99 3.16 28.63
N ALA A 194 -22.45 4.34 28.94
CA ALA A 194 -22.84 5.10 30.13
C ALA A 194 -24.12 5.92 29.91
N LEU A 195 -24.56 6.09 28.65
CA LEU A 195 -25.78 6.82 28.25
C LEU A 195 -26.94 5.90 27.86
N SER A 196 -26.74 4.59 27.84
CA SER A 196 -27.77 3.54 27.63
C SER A 196 -28.16 2.86 28.95
#